data_b53f16f3dce4b56237125a6464dc9170
#
_entry.id   b53f16f3dce4b56237125a6464dc9170
#
_cell.length_a   1.000
_cell.length_b   1.000
_cell.length_c   1.000
_cell.angle_alpha   90.00
_cell.angle_beta   90.00
_cell.angle_gamma   90.00
#
_symmetry.space_group_name_H-M   'P 1'
#
loop_
_entity.id
_entity.type
_entity.pdbx_description
1 polymer ?
#
loop_
_entity_poly.entity_id
_entity_poly.type
_entity_poly.pdbx_seq_one_letter_code
_entity_poly.pdbx_strand_id
1 'polypeptide(L)'
;MKQNSCYDVLVLGSGIAGLSFANYFLEAQLNKPEQDRLSLAVISKGGPSQTNTAWAQGGIAAPIQVNDSIDLHVEDTLVAGSFVNDLAITKKIIQQAPKAIQDLVRWGVDFDVKEDGNYDLGLEGGHSQPRILHHQDITGAAVQKGILSYFLSLDGELKNYCRAIQVKKVEVGYEVLCYDVRHQTIHTLTCAQLVLATGGLGQLFEHTTNTTLSNGEGIYLAHQLGAQLRDLAFIQFHPTGLYTTDGQDFLISEALRGTGATLLNSSLNPFMLNYDSRGDLAPRDIVSRAIWNEMKRANQEFVYLDASHLPPDNLNRHFSHLIEGCLKRTGIDLRKSPIPVTPMQHYSCGGIWTDEFGLSSLNNLYAVGECASTGFHGANRLASNSLLEGICMANFAARHSLAKLRVPKDLTHSPSKPELPKVYQLNKPELQKILTEAAGVVRKKSSLQNGYEALLTIQINAKETPFTLEAFENTVALNLSLFILEDALSKDTSIGVHYLEEGILG
;
A
#
# COMPACT_ATOMS: atom_id res chain seq x y z
N MET A 1 8.43 -24.05 24.50
CA MET A 1 8.59 -24.60 23.14
C MET A 1 9.88 -24.01 22.57
N LYS A 2 10.78 -24.78 21.97
CA LYS A 2 11.92 -24.23 21.23
C LYS A 2 11.31 -23.51 20.01
N GLN A 3 11.44 -22.20 19.92
CA GLN A 3 11.04 -21.45 18.72
C GLN A 3 11.90 -21.96 17.55
N ASN A 4 11.24 -22.46 16.49
CA ASN A 4 11.93 -22.76 15.25
C ASN A 4 12.57 -21.47 14.74
N SER A 5 13.85 -21.54 14.39
CA SER A 5 14.59 -20.43 13.79
C SER A 5 14.83 -20.61 12.28
N CYS A 6 14.40 -21.75 11.73
CA CYS A 6 14.59 -22.13 10.33
C CYS A 6 13.24 -22.53 9.70
N TYR A 7 12.93 -21.97 8.54
CA TYR A 7 11.71 -22.21 7.78
C TYR A 7 12.02 -22.49 6.32
N ASP A 8 11.14 -23.23 5.64
CA ASP A 8 11.22 -23.34 4.19
C ASP A 8 10.84 -22.00 3.53
N VAL A 9 9.81 -21.33 4.06
CA VAL A 9 9.37 -20.02 3.60
C VAL A 9 9.16 -19.06 4.78
N LEU A 10 9.71 -17.85 4.66
CA LEU A 10 9.45 -16.76 5.60
C LEU A 10 8.75 -15.61 4.87
N VAL A 11 7.61 -15.15 5.43
CA VAL A 11 6.83 -14.04 4.88
C VAL A 11 6.97 -12.82 5.78
N LEU A 12 7.41 -11.69 5.23
CA LEU A 12 7.49 -10.42 5.95
C LEU A 12 6.26 -9.56 5.63
N GLY A 13 5.35 -9.45 6.60
CA GLY A 13 4.12 -8.68 6.52
C GLY A 13 2.86 -9.54 6.62
N SER A 14 1.89 -9.07 7.40
CA SER A 14 0.63 -9.76 7.74
C SER A 14 -0.62 -9.06 7.18
N GLY A 15 -0.46 -8.20 6.15
CA GLY A 15 -1.56 -7.65 5.38
C GLY A 15 -2.14 -8.66 4.38
N ILE A 16 -3.05 -8.20 3.52
CA ILE A 16 -3.75 -9.07 2.55
C ILE A 16 -2.77 -9.87 1.69
N ALA A 17 -1.69 -9.26 1.20
CA ALA A 17 -0.73 -9.96 0.33
C ALA A 17 0.00 -11.09 1.07
N GLY A 18 0.54 -10.82 2.27
CA GLY A 18 1.32 -11.81 3.02
C GLY A 18 0.46 -12.96 3.57
N LEU A 19 -0.69 -12.65 4.18
CA LEU A 19 -1.59 -13.69 4.70
C LEU A 19 -2.26 -14.49 3.56
N SER A 20 -2.61 -13.86 2.43
CA SER A 20 -3.13 -14.60 1.28
C SER A 20 -2.07 -15.54 0.68
N PHE A 21 -0.81 -15.08 0.58
CA PHE A 21 0.28 -15.97 0.17
C PHE A 21 0.37 -17.19 1.11
N ALA A 22 0.38 -16.94 2.42
CA ALA A 22 0.48 -18.01 3.42
C ALA A 22 -0.72 -18.95 3.36
N ASN A 23 -1.95 -18.43 3.20
CA ASN A 23 -3.16 -19.24 3.06
C ASN A 23 -3.08 -20.16 1.84
N TYR A 24 -2.78 -19.63 0.65
CA TYR A 24 -2.63 -20.46 -0.56
C TYR A 24 -1.50 -21.47 -0.44
N PHE A 25 -0.38 -21.10 0.19
CA PHE A 25 0.75 -21.99 0.38
C PHE A 25 0.42 -23.17 1.32
N LEU A 26 -0.25 -22.90 2.43
CA LEU A 26 -0.63 -23.92 3.42
C LEU A 26 -1.76 -24.81 2.88
N GLU A 27 -2.80 -24.22 2.26
CA GLU A 27 -3.89 -24.99 1.65
C GLU A 27 -3.41 -26.02 0.63
N ALA A 28 -2.48 -25.65 -0.23
CA ALA A 28 -1.95 -26.53 -1.26
C ALA A 28 -1.23 -27.77 -0.70
N GLN A 29 -0.98 -27.82 0.59
CA GLN A 29 -0.27 -28.89 1.27
C GLN A 29 -1.16 -29.74 2.19
N LEU A 30 -2.45 -29.40 2.34
CA LEU A 30 -3.35 -30.10 3.27
C LEU A 30 -3.46 -31.62 2.99
N ASN A 31 -3.33 -32.02 1.73
CA ASN A 31 -3.38 -33.44 1.34
C ASN A 31 -2.05 -34.19 1.50
N LYS A 32 -0.98 -33.50 1.94
CA LYS A 32 0.31 -34.15 2.24
C LYS A 32 0.33 -34.62 3.69
N PRO A 33 1.05 -35.72 3.99
CA PRO A 33 1.37 -36.10 5.37
C PRO A 33 2.07 -34.93 6.08
N GLU A 34 1.83 -34.74 7.38
CA GLU A 34 2.35 -33.62 8.15
C GLU A 34 3.88 -33.49 8.07
N GLN A 35 4.59 -34.63 8.16
CA GLN A 35 6.05 -34.66 8.05
C GLN A 35 6.60 -34.26 6.67
N ASP A 36 5.76 -34.24 5.65
CA ASP A 36 6.14 -33.85 4.27
C ASP A 36 5.70 -32.43 3.92
N ARG A 37 5.05 -31.73 4.87
CA ARG A 37 4.64 -30.34 4.70
C ARG A 37 5.81 -29.41 4.92
N LEU A 38 5.91 -28.41 4.02
CA LEU A 38 6.90 -27.36 4.11
C LEU A 38 6.50 -26.36 5.19
N SER A 39 7.45 -25.93 5.98
CA SER A 39 7.25 -24.98 7.07
C SER A 39 7.17 -23.55 6.56
N LEU A 40 6.22 -22.78 7.12
CA LEU A 40 6.05 -21.35 6.81
C LEU A 40 5.78 -20.57 8.09
N ALA A 41 6.43 -19.42 8.21
CA ALA A 41 6.05 -18.42 9.21
C ALA A 41 5.79 -17.06 8.57
N VAL A 42 4.85 -16.34 9.15
CA VAL A 42 4.59 -14.92 8.84
C VAL A 42 5.13 -14.08 10.00
N ILE A 43 5.95 -13.08 9.72
CA ILE A 43 6.37 -12.09 10.73
C ILE A 43 5.71 -10.74 10.45
N SER A 44 5.29 -10.06 11.51
CA SER A 44 4.65 -8.76 11.47
C SER A 44 5.30 -7.82 12.46
N LYS A 45 5.61 -6.60 12.00
CA LYS A 45 6.22 -5.57 12.85
C LYS A 45 5.26 -4.94 13.86
N GLY A 46 3.97 -5.15 13.69
CA GLY A 46 2.91 -4.71 14.60
C GLY A 46 1.97 -5.84 15.01
N GLY A 47 0.85 -5.48 15.60
CA GLY A 47 -0.26 -6.39 15.90
C GLY A 47 -1.09 -6.75 14.67
N PRO A 48 -2.00 -7.74 14.76
CA PRO A 48 -2.73 -8.29 13.62
C PRO A 48 -3.64 -7.29 12.89
N SER A 49 -4.11 -6.25 13.57
CA SER A 49 -4.96 -5.19 13.01
C SER A 49 -4.20 -3.92 12.63
N GLN A 50 -2.88 -3.87 12.84
CA GLN A 50 -2.06 -2.71 12.53
C GLN A 50 -1.48 -2.81 11.11
N THR A 51 -2.36 -2.99 10.13
CA THR A 51 -2.01 -3.11 8.71
C THR A 51 -2.79 -2.09 7.88
N ASN A 52 -2.23 -1.63 6.74
CA ASN A 52 -2.99 -0.80 5.80
C ASN A 52 -4.21 -1.55 5.27
N THR A 53 -4.15 -2.89 5.19
CA THR A 53 -5.32 -3.72 4.86
C THR A 53 -6.46 -3.48 5.84
N ALA A 54 -6.20 -3.56 7.14
CA ALA A 54 -7.24 -3.35 8.17
C ALA A 54 -7.81 -1.92 8.16
N TRP A 55 -7.04 -0.94 7.67
CA TRP A 55 -7.44 0.46 7.63
C TRP A 55 -8.12 0.87 6.32
N ALA A 56 -8.15 -0.02 5.31
CA ALA A 56 -8.80 0.26 4.04
C ALA A 56 -10.32 0.42 4.24
N GLN A 57 -10.84 1.59 3.89
CA GLN A 57 -12.26 1.95 4.03
C GLN A 57 -13.06 1.58 2.78
N GLY A 58 -12.45 1.68 1.58
CA GLY A 58 -13.08 1.38 0.30
C GLY A 58 -13.38 -0.10 0.12
N GLY A 59 -13.09 -0.66 -1.05
CA GLY A 59 -13.42 -2.04 -1.33
C GLY A 59 -12.39 -2.76 -2.19
N ILE A 60 -12.84 -3.82 -2.85
CA ILE A 60 -12.07 -4.62 -3.81
C ILE A 60 -12.80 -4.58 -5.15
N ALA A 61 -12.10 -4.13 -6.20
CA ALA A 61 -12.66 -4.10 -7.55
C ALA A 61 -12.66 -5.50 -8.17
N ALA A 62 -13.84 -5.96 -8.63
CA ALA A 62 -13.94 -7.21 -9.38
C ALA A 62 -15.11 -7.18 -10.38
N PRO A 63 -14.91 -7.56 -11.66
CA PRO A 63 -15.95 -7.55 -12.69
C PRO A 63 -16.79 -8.84 -12.56
N ILE A 64 -17.77 -8.82 -11.65
CA ILE A 64 -18.61 -9.99 -11.33
C ILE A 64 -20.07 -9.84 -11.74
N GLN A 65 -20.49 -8.65 -12.19
CA GLN A 65 -21.85 -8.39 -12.66
C GLN A 65 -22.02 -8.68 -14.15
N VAL A 66 -23.27 -8.95 -14.56
CA VAL A 66 -23.63 -9.25 -15.96
C VAL A 66 -23.31 -8.08 -16.91
N ASN A 67 -23.43 -6.84 -16.43
CA ASN A 67 -23.20 -5.63 -17.21
C ASN A 67 -21.74 -5.15 -17.17
N ASP A 68 -20.86 -5.88 -16.48
CA ASP A 68 -19.43 -5.59 -16.39
C ASP A 68 -18.64 -6.69 -17.10
N SER A 69 -17.37 -6.41 -17.42
CA SER A 69 -16.50 -7.38 -18.05
C SER A 69 -15.05 -7.18 -17.63
N ILE A 70 -14.26 -8.24 -17.82
CA ILE A 70 -12.80 -8.20 -17.66
C ILE A 70 -12.20 -7.08 -18.51
N ASP A 71 -12.65 -6.95 -19.79
CA ASP A 71 -12.09 -5.96 -20.72
C ASP A 71 -12.41 -4.53 -20.29
N LEU A 72 -13.61 -4.23 -19.77
CA LEU A 72 -13.94 -2.92 -19.23
C LEU A 72 -13.09 -2.58 -18.00
N HIS A 73 -12.86 -3.54 -17.09
CA HIS A 73 -12.01 -3.29 -15.93
C HIS A 73 -10.53 -3.13 -16.32
N VAL A 74 -10.06 -3.86 -17.34
CA VAL A 74 -8.72 -3.68 -17.94
C VAL A 74 -8.59 -2.28 -18.52
N GLU A 75 -9.56 -1.84 -19.32
CA GLU A 75 -9.57 -0.50 -19.93
C GLU A 75 -9.50 0.60 -18.86
N ASP A 76 -10.38 0.56 -17.85
CA ASP A 76 -10.38 1.51 -16.74
C ASP A 76 -9.02 1.55 -16.03
N THR A 77 -8.39 0.38 -15.83
CA THR A 77 -7.08 0.26 -15.19
C THR A 77 -5.96 0.87 -16.04
N LEU A 78 -5.99 0.65 -17.37
CA LEU A 78 -5.00 1.22 -18.30
C LEU A 78 -5.15 2.75 -18.39
N VAL A 79 -6.38 3.25 -18.49
CA VAL A 79 -6.66 4.70 -18.49
C VAL A 79 -6.15 5.35 -17.20
N ALA A 80 -6.47 4.78 -16.05
CA ALA A 80 -6.00 5.30 -14.76
C ALA A 80 -4.47 5.29 -14.66
N GLY A 81 -3.82 4.22 -15.13
CA GLY A 81 -2.37 4.03 -15.12
C GLY A 81 -1.61 4.77 -16.21
N SER A 82 -2.30 5.64 -16.98
CA SER A 82 -1.71 6.42 -18.09
C SER A 82 -1.11 5.55 -19.19
N PHE A 83 -1.65 4.35 -19.42
CA PHE A 83 -1.25 3.36 -20.42
C PHE A 83 0.21 2.89 -20.33
N VAL A 84 0.87 3.08 -19.19
CA VAL A 84 2.22 2.52 -18.93
C VAL A 84 2.17 1.24 -18.09
N ASN A 85 0.99 0.71 -17.88
CA ASN A 85 0.75 -0.58 -17.25
C ASN A 85 1.37 -1.71 -18.08
N ASP A 86 1.79 -2.78 -17.41
CA ASP A 86 2.02 -4.07 -18.10
C ASP A 86 0.66 -4.70 -18.44
N LEU A 87 0.33 -4.72 -19.72
CA LEU A 87 -0.97 -5.22 -20.21
C LEU A 87 -1.18 -6.71 -19.88
N ALA A 88 -0.12 -7.53 -19.94
CA ALA A 88 -0.22 -8.96 -19.68
C ALA A 88 -0.53 -9.20 -18.18
N ILE A 89 0.17 -8.52 -17.30
CA ILE A 89 -0.07 -8.55 -15.85
C ILE A 89 -1.46 -8.01 -15.52
N THR A 90 -1.84 -6.88 -16.13
CA THR A 90 -3.16 -6.26 -15.90
C THR A 90 -4.29 -7.24 -16.24
N LYS A 91 -4.24 -7.86 -17.42
CA LYS A 91 -5.22 -8.88 -17.82
C LYS A 91 -5.21 -10.08 -16.89
N LYS A 92 -4.04 -10.60 -16.53
CA LYS A 92 -3.87 -11.78 -15.67
C LYS A 92 -4.49 -11.56 -14.28
N ILE A 93 -4.24 -10.39 -13.66
CA ILE A 93 -4.79 -10.04 -12.34
C ILE A 93 -6.32 -9.90 -12.43
N ILE A 94 -6.83 -9.15 -13.41
CA ILE A 94 -8.28 -8.90 -13.51
C ILE A 94 -9.05 -10.18 -13.89
N GLN A 95 -8.48 -11.05 -14.71
CA GLN A 95 -9.05 -12.38 -14.98
C GLN A 95 -9.17 -13.24 -13.72
N GLN A 96 -8.25 -13.09 -12.78
CA GLN A 96 -8.26 -13.82 -11.51
C GLN A 96 -9.24 -13.20 -10.48
N ALA A 97 -9.72 -11.96 -10.68
CA ALA A 97 -10.51 -11.21 -9.70
C ALA A 97 -11.78 -11.97 -9.21
N PRO A 98 -12.63 -12.57 -10.07
CA PRO A 98 -13.81 -13.29 -9.60
C PRO A 98 -13.45 -14.46 -8.67
N LYS A 99 -12.36 -15.17 -8.97
CA LYS A 99 -11.87 -16.27 -8.13
C LYS A 99 -11.29 -15.75 -6.81
N ALA A 100 -10.59 -14.64 -6.82
CA ALA A 100 -10.04 -14.01 -5.62
C ALA A 100 -11.16 -13.61 -4.64
N ILE A 101 -12.28 -13.08 -5.14
CA ILE A 101 -13.46 -12.79 -4.30
C ILE A 101 -14.06 -14.08 -3.70
N GLN A 102 -14.21 -15.13 -4.50
CA GLN A 102 -14.69 -16.43 -3.99
C GLN A 102 -13.77 -16.99 -2.89
N ASP A 103 -12.45 -16.84 -3.03
CA ASP A 103 -11.50 -17.29 -2.03
C ASP A 103 -11.60 -16.45 -0.73
N LEU A 104 -11.78 -15.13 -0.82
CA LEU A 104 -12.01 -14.27 0.34
C LEU A 104 -13.28 -14.66 1.09
N VAL A 105 -14.39 -14.88 0.37
CA VAL A 105 -15.65 -15.36 0.98
C VAL A 105 -15.45 -16.71 1.67
N ARG A 106 -14.78 -17.64 1.02
CA ARG A 106 -14.44 -18.94 1.59
C ARG A 106 -13.55 -18.82 2.84
N TRP A 107 -12.72 -17.81 2.91
CA TRP A 107 -11.89 -17.49 4.09
C TRP A 107 -12.62 -16.69 5.17
N GLY A 108 -13.95 -16.48 5.00
CA GLY A 108 -14.81 -15.86 6.00
C GLY A 108 -14.88 -14.34 5.91
N VAL A 109 -14.62 -13.77 4.73
CA VAL A 109 -14.87 -12.35 4.48
C VAL A 109 -16.33 -12.17 4.05
N ASP A 110 -17.05 -11.33 4.78
CA ASP A 110 -18.42 -10.95 4.47
C ASP A 110 -18.41 -9.64 3.65
N PHE A 111 -19.07 -9.65 2.49
CA PHE A 111 -19.35 -8.46 1.70
C PHE A 111 -20.84 -8.10 1.79
N ASP A 112 -21.15 -6.81 1.67
CA ASP A 112 -22.52 -6.34 1.72
C ASP A 112 -23.33 -6.90 0.54
N VAL A 113 -24.57 -7.28 0.84
CA VAL A 113 -25.53 -7.82 -0.13
C VAL A 113 -26.84 -7.03 -0.08
N LYS A 114 -27.48 -6.92 -1.24
CA LYS A 114 -28.83 -6.35 -1.39
C LYS A 114 -29.90 -7.32 -0.90
N GLU A 115 -31.13 -6.83 -0.80
CA GLU A 115 -32.30 -7.65 -0.40
C GLU A 115 -32.54 -8.86 -1.32
N ASP A 116 -32.12 -8.76 -2.59
CA ASP A 116 -32.23 -9.84 -3.58
C ASP A 116 -31.12 -10.89 -3.49
N GLY A 117 -30.18 -10.73 -2.53
CA GLY A 117 -29.04 -11.62 -2.32
C GLY A 117 -27.83 -11.37 -3.24
N ASN A 118 -27.90 -10.39 -4.15
CA ASN A 118 -26.75 -9.98 -4.95
C ASN A 118 -25.83 -9.06 -4.15
N TYR A 119 -24.54 -9.03 -4.49
CA TYR A 119 -23.60 -8.09 -3.87
C TYR A 119 -24.03 -6.63 -4.09
N ASP A 120 -23.93 -5.83 -3.05
CA ASP A 120 -24.05 -4.39 -3.14
C ASP A 120 -22.73 -3.82 -3.62
N LEU A 121 -22.69 -3.32 -4.86
CA LEU A 121 -21.46 -2.87 -5.48
C LEU A 121 -21.40 -1.34 -5.57
N GLY A 122 -20.30 -0.80 -5.07
CA GLY A 122 -19.98 0.62 -5.15
C GLY A 122 -19.39 1.04 -6.49
N LEU A 123 -19.49 2.34 -6.80
CA LEU A 123 -18.78 3.02 -7.87
C LEU A 123 -17.77 3.98 -7.28
N GLU A 124 -16.51 3.88 -7.71
CA GLU A 124 -15.44 4.81 -7.33
C GLU A 124 -14.86 5.51 -8.56
N GLY A 125 -14.10 6.58 -8.35
CA GLY A 125 -13.54 7.40 -9.42
C GLY A 125 -12.64 6.59 -10.38
N GLY A 126 -12.80 6.85 -11.68
CA GLY A 126 -12.09 6.18 -12.75
C GLY A 126 -12.70 4.85 -13.20
N HIS A 127 -13.72 4.32 -12.50
CA HIS A 127 -14.44 3.12 -12.94
C HIS A 127 -15.61 3.46 -13.85
N SER A 128 -15.76 2.69 -14.92
CA SER A 128 -16.89 2.78 -15.87
C SER A 128 -18.14 2.03 -15.39
N GLN A 129 -18.01 1.10 -14.43
CA GLN A 129 -19.08 0.26 -13.89
C GLN A 129 -18.99 0.15 -12.36
N PRO A 130 -20.14 0.00 -11.66
CA PRO A 130 -20.14 -0.40 -10.25
C PRO A 130 -19.55 -1.81 -10.09
N ARG A 131 -18.34 -1.93 -9.51
CA ARG A 131 -17.67 -3.23 -9.33
C ARG A 131 -16.95 -3.39 -7.99
N ILE A 132 -17.17 -2.44 -7.07
CA ILE A 132 -16.43 -2.40 -5.81
C ILE A 132 -17.20 -3.18 -4.76
N LEU A 133 -16.70 -4.37 -4.39
CA LEU A 133 -17.22 -5.12 -3.25
C LEU A 133 -16.74 -4.45 -1.96
N HIS A 134 -17.64 -4.25 -1.02
CA HIS A 134 -17.36 -3.57 0.24
C HIS A 134 -18.09 -4.21 1.42
N HIS A 135 -17.67 -3.86 2.61
CA HIS A 135 -18.36 -4.14 3.87
C HIS A 135 -18.50 -2.81 4.62
N GLN A 136 -19.61 -2.12 4.42
CA GLN A 136 -19.81 -0.73 4.87
C GLN A 136 -18.61 0.16 4.46
N ASP A 137 -18.06 0.95 5.41
CA ASP A 137 -16.83 1.74 5.25
C ASP A 137 -15.64 1.15 6.02
N ILE A 138 -15.66 -0.17 6.28
CA ILE A 138 -14.63 -0.92 7.03
C ILE A 138 -14.21 -2.22 6.31
N THR A 139 -14.27 -2.24 5.01
CA THR A 139 -13.98 -3.44 4.19
C THR A 139 -12.65 -4.08 4.55
N GLY A 140 -11.62 -3.26 4.74
CA GLY A 140 -10.30 -3.76 5.09
C GLY A 140 -10.24 -4.50 6.41
N ALA A 141 -10.99 -4.06 7.42
CA ALA A 141 -11.08 -4.74 8.71
C ALA A 141 -11.76 -6.12 8.57
N ALA A 142 -12.83 -6.22 7.77
CA ALA A 142 -13.50 -7.48 7.47
C ALA A 142 -12.56 -8.45 6.73
N VAL A 143 -11.85 -7.97 5.70
CA VAL A 143 -10.85 -8.74 4.96
C VAL A 143 -9.75 -9.23 5.88
N GLN A 144 -9.12 -8.33 6.67
CA GLN A 144 -8.04 -8.69 7.58
C GLN A 144 -8.46 -9.74 8.60
N LYS A 145 -9.67 -9.62 9.16
CA LYS A 145 -10.24 -10.59 10.09
C LYS A 145 -10.42 -11.96 9.43
N GLY A 146 -11.02 -12.01 8.25
CA GLY A 146 -11.30 -13.26 7.53
C GLY A 146 -10.01 -14.01 7.19
N ILE A 147 -9.06 -13.34 6.49
CA ILE A 147 -7.82 -13.97 6.04
C ILE A 147 -6.94 -14.44 7.21
N LEU A 148 -6.91 -13.66 8.32
CA LEU A 148 -6.15 -14.02 9.52
C LEU A 148 -6.79 -15.21 10.25
N SER A 149 -8.12 -15.19 10.43
CA SER A 149 -8.83 -16.31 11.08
C SER A 149 -8.64 -17.60 10.30
N TYR A 150 -8.68 -17.52 8.98
CA TYR A 150 -8.43 -18.66 8.11
C TYR A 150 -6.98 -19.16 8.21
N PHE A 151 -6.00 -18.26 8.18
CA PHE A 151 -4.58 -18.59 8.38
C PHE A 151 -4.33 -19.36 9.69
N LEU A 152 -4.95 -18.89 10.78
CA LEU A 152 -4.82 -19.54 12.09
C LEU A 152 -5.54 -20.90 12.12
N SER A 153 -6.61 -21.07 11.37
CA SER A 153 -7.30 -22.38 11.26
C SER A 153 -6.50 -23.44 10.49
N LEU A 154 -5.47 -22.99 9.74
CA LEU A 154 -4.51 -23.86 9.05
C LEU A 154 -3.25 -24.10 9.89
N ASP A 155 -3.28 -23.82 11.21
CA ASP A 155 -2.14 -23.88 12.12
C ASP A 155 -0.98 -22.98 11.69
N GLY A 156 -1.27 -21.87 11.02
CA GLY A 156 -0.28 -20.91 10.54
C GLY A 156 0.47 -20.22 11.67
N GLU A 157 1.80 -20.15 11.58
CA GLU A 157 2.65 -19.50 12.57
C GLU A 157 2.78 -17.99 12.30
N LEU A 158 2.26 -17.15 13.20
CA LEU A 158 2.35 -15.68 13.15
C LEU A 158 3.19 -15.13 14.28
N LYS A 159 4.30 -14.47 13.96
CA LYS A 159 5.15 -13.74 14.91
C LYS A 159 4.87 -12.24 14.84
N ASN A 160 4.05 -11.76 15.75
CA ASN A 160 3.75 -10.33 15.88
C ASN A 160 4.87 -9.58 16.59
N TYR A 161 4.99 -8.26 16.33
CA TYR A 161 6.00 -7.37 16.92
C TYR A 161 7.45 -7.82 16.63
N CYS A 162 7.60 -8.57 15.54
CA CYS A 162 8.88 -9.08 15.04
C CYS A 162 9.22 -8.30 13.74
N ARG A 163 10.28 -7.52 13.77
CA ARG A 163 10.65 -6.58 12.73
C ARG A 163 11.94 -6.98 12.05
N ALA A 164 11.92 -7.23 10.76
CA ALA A 164 13.13 -7.47 9.98
C ALA A 164 13.96 -6.17 9.90
N ILE A 165 15.21 -6.19 10.32
CA ILE A 165 16.11 -5.03 10.31
C ILE A 165 17.31 -5.22 9.38
N GLN A 166 17.59 -6.44 8.97
CA GLN A 166 18.61 -6.78 7.98
C GLN A 166 18.25 -8.10 7.32
N VAL A 167 18.59 -8.25 6.05
CA VAL A 167 18.51 -9.52 5.33
C VAL A 167 19.86 -9.77 4.67
N LYS A 168 20.37 -11.00 4.78
CA LYS A 168 21.61 -11.46 4.12
C LYS A 168 21.29 -12.68 3.28
N LYS A 169 21.83 -12.73 2.06
CA LYS A 169 21.80 -13.94 1.23
C LYS A 169 22.86 -14.91 1.77
N VAL A 170 22.49 -16.16 1.93
CA VAL A 170 23.38 -17.26 2.35
C VAL A 170 23.44 -18.32 1.26
N GLU A 171 24.23 -19.37 1.47
CA GLU A 171 24.40 -20.43 0.46
C GLU A 171 23.06 -21.04 0.03
N VAL A 172 22.17 -21.27 1.00
CA VAL A 172 20.79 -21.72 0.73
C VAL A 172 19.80 -20.75 1.35
N GLY A 173 19.26 -19.83 0.55
CA GLY A 173 18.20 -18.91 0.97
C GLY A 173 18.70 -17.64 1.64
N TYR A 174 18.10 -17.28 2.76
CA TYR A 174 18.28 -15.99 3.43
C TYR A 174 18.35 -16.12 4.95
N GLU A 175 19.20 -15.29 5.54
CA GLU A 175 19.17 -14.94 6.97
C GLU A 175 18.46 -13.61 7.15
N VAL A 176 17.47 -13.56 8.05
CA VAL A 176 16.72 -12.37 8.42
C VAL A 176 17.01 -12.03 9.87
N LEU A 177 17.68 -10.93 10.10
CA LEU A 177 17.91 -10.38 11.44
C LEU A 177 16.64 -9.67 11.88
N CYS A 178 16.05 -10.13 12.96
CA CYS A 178 14.80 -9.64 13.51
C CYS A 178 15.02 -8.94 14.85
N TYR A 179 14.30 -7.84 15.03
CA TYR A 179 14.16 -7.14 16.30
C TYR A 179 12.78 -7.41 16.90
N ASP A 180 12.74 -8.02 18.07
CA ASP A 180 11.51 -8.17 18.85
C ASP A 180 11.23 -6.84 19.57
N VAL A 181 10.15 -6.17 19.16
CA VAL A 181 9.78 -4.83 19.65
C VAL A 181 9.35 -4.87 21.12
N ARG A 182 8.75 -5.98 21.57
CA ARG A 182 8.25 -6.11 22.95
C ARG A 182 9.37 -6.41 23.97
N HIS A 183 10.28 -7.30 23.57
CA HIS A 183 11.36 -7.76 24.46
C HIS A 183 12.67 -6.99 24.23
N GLN A 184 12.74 -6.15 23.17
CA GLN A 184 13.93 -5.41 22.76
C GLN A 184 15.14 -6.34 22.54
N THR A 185 14.90 -7.51 21.97
CA THR A 185 15.91 -8.52 21.69
C THR A 185 16.08 -8.75 20.20
N ILE A 186 17.27 -9.20 19.83
CA ILE A 186 17.62 -9.49 18.44
C ILE A 186 17.80 -10.99 18.28
N HIS A 187 17.24 -11.55 17.23
CA HIS A 187 17.36 -12.94 16.85
C HIS A 187 17.40 -13.09 15.33
N THR A 188 17.96 -14.17 14.86
CA THR A 188 18.06 -14.48 13.43
C THR A 188 17.08 -15.60 13.08
N LEU A 189 16.31 -15.39 12.01
CA LEU A 189 15.52 -16.41 11.33
C LEU A 189 16.19 -16.75 10.01
N THR A 190 16.11 -18.02 9.60
CA THR A 190 16.63 -18.48 8.31
C THR A 190 15.52 -19.06 7.47
N CYS A 191 15.59 -18.91 6.14
CA CYS A 191 14.61 -19.48 5.24
C CYS A 191 15.22 -19.82 3.88
N ALA A 192 14.65 -20.84 3.21
CA ALA A 192 15.03 -21.16 1.83
C ALA A 192 14.46 -20.15 0.83
N GLN A 193 13.24 -19.66 1.07
CA GLN A 193 12.61 -18.59 0.27
C GLN A 193 12.10 -17.48 1.18
N LEU A 194 12.27 -16.24 0.73
CA LEU A 194 11.82 -15.04 1.43
C LEU A 194 10.74 -14.33 0.59
N VAL A 195 9.62 -13.98 1.25
CA VAL A 195 8.50 -13.26 0.63
C VAL A 195 8.33 -11.91 1.32
N LEU A 196 8.49 -10.83 0.57
CA LEU A 196 8.28 -9.47 1.04
C LEU A 196 6.83 -9.05 0.74
N ALA A 197 6.05 -8.80 1.77
CA ALA A 197 4.67 -8.34 1.72
C ALA A 197 4.46 -7.15 2.68
N THR A 198 5.45 -6.27 2.73
CA THR A 198 5.68 -5.27 3.79
C THR A 198 4.84 -4.01 3.64
N GLY A 199 4.07 -3.89 2.57
CA GLY A 199 3.28 -2.69 2.26
C GLY A 199 4.14 -1.53 1.75
N GLY A 200 3.55 -0.33 1.71
CA GLY A 200 4.14 0.85 1.11
C GLY A 200 5.06 1.66 2.02
N LEU A 201 5.24 2.93 1.64
CA LEU A 201 6.23 3.85 2.21
C LEU A 201 5.65 5.21 2.65
N GLY A 202 4.35 5.26 3.01
CA GLY A 202 3.64 6.50 3.31
C GLY A 202 4.27 7.35 4.39
N GLN A 203 4.91 6.74 5.37
CA GLN A 203 5.58 7.44 6.47
C GLN A 203 6.84 8.23 6.08
N LEU A 204 7.18 8.24 4.79
CA LEU A 204 8.21 9.14 4.24
C LEU A 204 7.70 10.57 3.99
N PHE A 205 6.38 10.77 3.98
CA PHE A 205 5.72 12.07 3.73
C PHE A 205 5.16 12.67 5.02
N GLU A 206 4.99 13.98 5.05
CA GLU A 206 4.44 14.69 6.22
C GLU A 206 3.01 14.26 6.54
N HIS A 207 2.19 14.08 5.49
CA HIS A 207 0.79 13.66 5.60
C HIS A 207 0.55 12.38 4.81
N THR A 208 -0.01 11.37 5.46
CA THR A 208 -0.31 10.09 4.85
C THR A 208 -1.56 9.44 5.44
N THR A 209 -2.32 8.75 4.61
CA THR A 209 -3.45 7.93 5.04
C THR A 209 -3.02 6.54 5.52
N ASN A 210 -1.73 6.25 5.50
CA ASN A 210 -1.17 4.95 5.88
C ASN A 210 -0.93 4.85 7.39
N THR A 211 -0.85 3.61 7.87
CA THR A 211 -0.46 3.33 9.26
C THR A 211 0.96 3.82 9.56
N THR A 212 1.25 4.08 10.84
CA THR A 212 2.61 4.46 11.30
C THR A 212 3.68 3.40 11.02
N LEU A 213 3.27 2.22 10.57
CA LEU A 213 4.16 1.12 10.21
C LEU A 213 4.56 1.09 8.73
N SER A 214 4.06 1.99 7.89
CA SER A 214 4.32 2.01 6.43
C SER A 214 5.60 2.78 6.09
N ASN A 215 6.77 2.26 6.50
CA ASN A 215 8.06 2.94 6.41
C ASN A 215 8.90 2.54 5.18
N GLY A 216 8.40 1.65 4.30
CA GLY A 216 9.14 1.19 3.11
C GLY A 216 10.28 0.20 3.38
N GLU A 217 10.39 -0.34 4.57
CA GLU A 217 11.52 -1.19 4.99
C GLU A 217 11.79 -2.38 4.08
N GLY A 218 10.73 -3.07 3.60
CA GLY A 218 10.93 -4.21 2.69
C GLY A 218 11.55 -3.80 1.36
N ILE A 219 11.21 -2.62 0.84
CA ILE A 219 11.81 -2.07 -0.38
C ILE A 219 13.29 -1.76 -0.14
N TYR A 220 13.62 -1.13 1.00
CA TYR A 220 14.99 -0.86 1.40
C TYR A 220 15.80 -2.15 1.57
N LEU A 221 15.28 -3.15 2.30
CA LEU A 221 15.95 -4.42 2.53
C LEU A 221 16.20 -5.19 1.22
N ALA A 222 15.24 -5.18 0.30
CA ALA A 222 15.41 -5.77 -1.02
C ALA A 222 16.52 -5.07 -1.83
N HIS A 223 16.56 -3.74 -1.80
CA HIS A 223 17.64 -2.97 -2.44
C HIS A 223 19.01 -3.28 -1.84
N GLN A 224 19.12 -3.42 -0.51
CA GLN A 224 20.38 -3.80 0.15
C GLN A 224 20.88 -5.20 -0.28
N LEU A 225 19.98 -6.08 -0.72
CA LEU A 225 20.31 -7.38 -1.31
C LEU A 225 20.72 -7.30 -2.79
N GLY A 226 20.54 -6.13 -3.42
CA GLY A 226 20.77 -5.91 -4.85
C GLY A 226 19.56 -6.23 -5.73
N ALA A 227 18.36 -6.31 -5.18
CA ALA A 227 17.14 -6.42 -5.98
C ALA A 227 16.87 -5.13 -6.75
N GLN A 228 16.34 -5.28 -7.99
CA GLN A 228 15.95 -4.14 -8.79
C GLN A 228 14.71 -3.45 -8.22
N LEU A 229 14.73 -2.12 -8.20
CA LEU A 229 13.59 -1.27 -7.89
C LEU A 229 13.07 -0.63 -9.18
N ARG A 230 11.77 -0.30 -9.22
CA ARG A 230 11.15 0.32 -10.39
C ARG A 230 10.02 1.27 -9.97
N ASP A 231 9.88 2.39 -10.70
CA ASP A 231 8.73 3.30 -10.65
C ASP A 231 8.50 3.97 -9.28
N LEU A 232 9.54 4.17 -8.48
CA LEU A 232 9.45 4.78 -7.14
C LEU A 232 8.91 6.21 -7.16
N ALA A 233 9.04 6.93 -8.27
CA ALA A 233 8.48 8.26 -8.46
C ALA A 233 6.94 8.28 -8.54
N PHE A 234 6.29 7.13 -8.76
CA PHE A 234 4.84 7.05 -8.89
C PHE A 234 4.16 6.92 -7.53
N ILE A 235 4.16 8.03 -6.80
CA ILE A 235 3.52 8.18 -5.49
C ILE A 235 2.12 8.79 -5.68
N GLN A 236 1.08 8.03 -5.34
CA GLN A 236 -0.30 8.48 -5.42
C GLN A 236 -0.70 9.23 -4.14
N PHE A 237 -1.29 10.39 -4.31
CA PHE A 237 -1.95 11.14 -3.25
C PHE A 237 -3.45 10.90 -3.30
N HIS A 238 -4.07 10.60 -2.16
CA HIS A 238 -5.52 10.56 -2.05
C HIS A 238 -6.05 11.99 -1.94
N PRO A 239 -7.04 12.37 -2.75
CA PRO A 239 -7.53 13.75 -2.80
C PRO A 239 -8.10 14.24 -1.47
N THR A 240 -8.78 13.35 -0.75
CA THR A 240 -9.61 13.70 0.40
C THR A 240 -9.11 13.03 1.68
N GLY A 241 -7.97 13.46 2.19
CA GLY A 241 -7.57 13.26 3.58
C GLY A 241 -8.24 14.34 4.46
N LEU A 242 -8.73 13.99 5.64
CA LEU A 242 -9.30 14.96 6.59
C LEU A 242 -8.19 15.87 7.11
N TYR A 243 -8.30 17.16 6.84
CA TYR A 243 -7.36 18.13 7.38
C TYR A 243 -7.65 18.38 8.86
N THR A 244 -6.62 18.26 9.71
CA THR A 244 -6.67 18.53 11.14
C THR A 244 -5.47 19.38 11.54
N THR A 245 -5.66 20.31 12.45
CA THR A 245 -4.59 21.21 12.93
C THR A 245 -3.56 20.51 13.82
N ASP A 246 -3.88 19.32 14.31
CA ASP A 246 -3.01 18.50 15.17
C ASP A 246 -2.29 17.37 14.40
N GLY A 247 -2.45 17.33 13.06
CA GLY A 247 -1.80 16.35 12.20
C GLY A 247 -2.32 14.92 12.35
N GLN A 248 -3.54 14.73 12.88
CA GLN A 248 -4.17 13.42 12.96
C GLN A 248 -4.79 13.02 11.61
N ASP A 249 -3.95 12.55 10.70
CA ASP A 249 -4.36 12.13 9.37
C ASP A 249 -5.47 11.08 9.43
N PHE A 250 -6.52 11.27 8.61
CA PHE A 250 -7.64 10.35 8.51
C PHE A 250 -8.18 10.32 7.08
N LEU A 251 -8.32 9.11 6.54
CA LEU A 251 -8.85 8.93 5.19
C LEU A 251 -10.35 9.23 5.13
N ILE A 252 -10.77 10.08 4.19
CA ILE A 252 -12.16 10.19 3.76
C ILE A 252 -12.31 9.40 2.48
N SER A 253 -12.99 8.26 2.56
CA SER A 253 -13.14 7.31 1.45
C SER A 253 -13.67 7.97 0.19
N GLU A 254 -13.14 7.55 -0.96
CA GLU A 254 -13.63 7.97 -2.28
C GLU A 254 -15.10 7.59 -2.52
N ALA A 255 -15.58 6.52 -1.87
CA ALA A 255 -16.97 6.11 -1.93
C ALA A 255 -17.94 7.24 -1.53
N LEU A 256 -17.53 8.16 -0.63
CA LEU A 256 -18.35 9.31 -0.26
C LEU A 256 -18.58 10.27 -1.46
N ARG A 257 -17.55 10.48 -2.31
CA ARG A 257 -17.70 11.21 -3.59
C ARG A 257 -18.51 10.39 -4.60
N GLY A 258 -18.34 9.08 -4.60
CA GLY A 258 -19.14 8.14 -5.40
C GLY A 258 -20.63 8.22 -5.10
N THR A 259 -21.02 8.54 -3.87
CA THR A 259 -22.42 8.75 -3.48
C THR A 259 -22.94 10.17 -3.74
N GLY A 260 -22.08 11.08 -4.25
CA GLY A 260 -22.46 12.41 -4.67
C GLY A 260 -21.96 13.56 -3.78
N ALA A 261 -21.06 13.32 -2.85
CA ALA A 261 -20.41 14.42 -2.12
C ALA A 261 -19.58 15.29 -3.06
N THR A 262 -19.58 16.61 -2.84
CA THR A 262 -19.06 17.62 -3.76
C THR A 262 -17.88 18.38 -3.15
N LEU A 263 -16.81 18.57 -3.91
CA LEU A 263 -15.66 19.40 -3.52
C LEU A 263 -15.98 20.89 -3.75
N LEU A 264 -15.75 21.69 -2.70
CA LEU A 264 -15.99 23.13 -2.69
C LEU A 264 -14.69 23.88 -2.37
N ASN A 265 -14.47 25.00 -3.05
CA ASN A 265 -13.33 25.87 -2.77
C ASN A 265 -13.54 26.74 -1.51
N SER A 266 -12.62 27.66 -1.23
CA SER A 266 -12.69 28.58 -0.08
C SER A 266 -13.92 29.47 -0.04
N SER A 267 -14.56 29.72 -1.18
CA SER A 267 -15.82 30.48 -1.31
C SER A 267 -17.05 29.58 -1.30
N LEU A 268 -16.90 28.30 -0.95
CA LEU A 268 -17.93 27.26 -0.94
C LEU A 268 -18.61 27.04 -2.31
N ASN A 269 -17.88 27.25 -3.40
CA ASN A 269 -18.35 26.96 -4.75
C ASN A 269 -17.77 25.65 -5.27
N PRO A 270 -18.57 24.78 -5.93
CA PRO A 270 -18.08 23.60 -6.64
C PRO A 270 -17.07 24.00 -7.72
N PHE A 271 -15.94 23.28 -7.81
CA PHE A 271 -14.87 23.67 -8.73
C PHE A 271 -14.44 22.57 -9.71
N MET A 272 -14.73 21.31 -9.44
CA MET A 272 -14.15 20.19 -10.19
C MET A 272 -14.46 20.18 -11.68
N LEU A 273 -15.67 20.64 -12.09
CA LEU A 273 -16.05 20.74 -13.50
C LEU A 273 -15.21 21.75 -14.31
N ASN A 274 -14.47 22.64 -13.65
CA ASN A 274 -13.51 23.52 -14.30
C ASN A 274 -12.20 22.82 -14.68
N TYR A 275 -11.96 21.62 -14.12
CA TYR A 275 -10.74 20.85 -14.31
C TYR A 275 -10.96 19.57 -15.13
N ASP A 276 -12.09 18.89 -14.95
CA ASP A 276 -12.41 17.65 -15.66
C ASP A 276 -13.92 17.48 -15.82
N SER A 277 -14.36 17.02 -16.99
CA SER A 277 -15.79 16.82 -17.29
C SER A 277 -16.47 15.75 -16.43
N ARG A 278 -15.71 14.84 -15.82
CA ARG A 278 -16.20 13.82 -14.86
C ARG A 278 -16.45 14.41 -13.46
N GLY A 279 -16.07 15.67 -13.23
CA GLY A 279 -16.27 16.34 -11.94
C GLY A 279 -15.55 15.63 -10.80
N ASP A 280 -16.24 15.47 -9.67
CA ASP A 280 -15.71 14.86 -8.45
C ASP A 280 -15.35 13.37 -8.60
N LEU A 281 -15.76 12.71 -9.70
CA LEU A 281 -15.44 11.31 -10.04
C LEU A 281 -14.26 11.18 -11.02
N ALA A 282 -13.54 12.26 -11.31
CA ALA A 282 -12.29 12.17 -12.06
C ALA A 282 -11.25 11.32 -11.31
N PRO A 283 -10.25 10.73 -12.00
CA PRO A 283 -9.15 10.01 -11.37
C PRO A 283 -8.44 10.80 -10.28
N ARG A 284 -7.90 10.09 -9.29
CA ARG A 284 -7.31 10.68 -8.06
C ARG A 284 -6.24 11.73 -8.34
N ASP A 285 -5.38 11.49 -9.32
CA ASP A 285 -4.31 12.41 -9.70
C ASP A 285 -4.87 13.75 -10.20
N ILE A 286 -5.95 13.73 -11.00
CA ILE A 286 -6.62 14.93 -11.50
C ILE A 286 -7.28 15.70 -10.34
N VAL A 287 -8.03 14.98 -9.48
CA VAL A 287 -8.70 15.61 -8.34
C VAL A 287 -7.68 16.19 -7.34
N SER A 288 -6.61 15.48 -7.06
CA SER A 288 -5.55 15.97 -6.15
C SER A 288 -4.88 17.23 -6.70
N ARG A 289 -4.60 17.30 -8.02
CA ARG A 289 -4.06 18.51 -8.66
C ARG A 289 -5.04 19.68 -8.64
N ALA A 290 -6.34 19.42 -8.85
CA ALA A 290 -7.38 20.43 -8.79
C ALA A 290 -7.46 21.03 -7.37
N ILE A 291 -7.49 20.19 -6.33
CA ILE A 291 -7.48 20.62 -4.92
C ILE A 291 -6.22 21.43 -4.62
N TRP A 292 -5.04 20.95 -5.01
CA TRP A 292 -3.77 21.66 -4.82
C TRP A 292 -3.79 23.05 -5.46
N ASN A 293 -4.34 23.19 -6.68
CA ASN A 293 -4.49 24.47 -7.36
C ASN A 293 -5.44 25.43 -6.63
N GLU A 294 -6.60 24.93 -6.13
CA GLU A 294 -7.54 25.77 -5.38
C GLU A 294 -6.96 26.22 -4.04
N MET A 295 -6.24 25.32 -3.34
CA MET A 295 -5.51 25.65 -2.11
C MET A 295 -4.46 26.74 -2.35
N LYS A 296 -3.67 26.61 -3.42
CA LYS A 296 -2.66 27.59 -3.80
C LYS A 296 -3.26 28.95 -4.16
N ARG A 297 -4.35 28.98 -4.93
CA ARG A 297 -5.06 30.22 -5.29
C ARG A 297 -5.64 30.94 -4.07
N ALA A 298 -6.16 30.19 -3.11
CA ALA A 298 -6.75 30.74 -1.91
C ALA A 298 -5.73 31.01 -0.78
N ASN A 299 -4.46 30.60 -0.94
CA ASN A 299 -3.43 30.56 0.11
C ASN A 299 -3.95 29.85 1.37
N GLN A 300 -4.55 28.65 1.19
CA GLN A 300 -5.10 27.81 2.24
C GLN A 300 -4.53 26.40 2.16
N GLU A 301 -4.57 25.66 3.28
CA GLU A 301 -4.03 24.31 3.41
C GLU A 301 -5.06 23.20 3.13
N PHE A 302 -6.32 23.58 2.84
CA PHE A 302 -7.41 22.65 2.57
C PHE A 302 -8.47 23.26 1.67
N VAL A 303 -9.31 22.39 1.12
CA VAL A 303 -10.61 22.70 0.51
C VAL A 303 -11.71 22.02 1.32
N TYR A 304 -12.99 22.19 0.92
CA TYR A 304 -14.09 21.54 1.62
C TYR A 304 -14.67 20.38 0.81
N LEU A 305 -15.15 19.35 1.53
CA LEU A 305 -15.97 18.27 0.97
C LEU A 305 -17.35 18.34 1.63
N ASP A 306 -18.39 18.53 0.84
CA ASP A 306 -19.77 18.64 1.30
C ASP A 306 -20.58 17.38 0.98
N ALA A 307 -21.09 16.74 2.02
CA ALA A 307 -22.04 15.62 1.95
C ALA A 307 -23.39 15.97 2.62
N SER A 308 -23.58 17.22 3.09
CA SER A 308 -24.75 17.62 3.86
C SER A 308 -26.07 17.60 3.08
N HIS A 309 -25.98 17.64 1.77
CA HIS A 309 -27.14 17.55 0.87
C HIS A 309 -27.60 16.11 0.58
N LEU A 310 -26.81 15.11 1.00
CA LEU A 310 -27.13 13.69 0.80
C LEU A 310 -28.13 13.19 1.89
N PRO A 311 -28.96 12.17 1.56
CA PRO A 311 -29.89 11.62 2.54
C PRO A 311 -29.20 11.09 3.79
N PRO A 312 -29.55 11.57 5.01
CA PRO A 312 -28.86 11.18 6.24
C PRO A 312 -28.91 9.66 6.53
N ASP A 313 -29.99 8.99 6.13
CA ASP A 313 -30.14 7.54 6.33
C ASP A 313 -29.14 6.75 5.49
N ASN A 314 -28.86 7.23 4.26
CA ASN A 314 -27.84 6.63 3.40
C ASN A 314 -26.45 6.81 4.01
N LEU A 315 -26.12 8.03 4.46
CA LEU A 315 -24.86 8.31 5.14
C LEU A 315 -24.68 7.48 6.42
N ASN A 316 -25.71 7.35 7.24
CA ASN A 316 -25.67 6.55 8.46
C ASN A 316 -25.46 5.05 8.18
N ARG A 317 -26.03 4.54 7.07
CA ARG A 317 -25.90 3.12 6.69
C ARG A 317 -24.51 2.77 6.19
N HIS A 318 -23.92 3.61 5.34
CA HIS A 318 -22.71 3.26 4.59
C HIS A 318 -21.43 3.94 5.10
N PHE A 319 -21.54 4.99 5.93
CA PHE A 319 -20.39 5.82 6.34
C PHE A 319 -20.34 6.12 7.84
N SER A 320 -20.83 5.18 8.67
CA SER A 320 -20.89 5.37 10.11
C SER A 320 -19.51 5.62 10.74
N HIS A 321 -18.48 4.90 10.29
CA HIS A 321 -17.12 5.08 10.77
C HIS A 321 -16.51 6.43 10.32
N LEU A 322 -16.81 6.90 9.10
CA LEU A 322 -16.39 8.22 8.61
C LEU A 322 -17.05 9.34 9.44
N ILE A 323 -18.36 9.24 9.72
CA ILE A 323 -19.10 10.22 10.54
C ILE A 323 -18.46 10.33 11.92
N GLU A 324 -18.22 9.20 12.57
CA GLU A 324 -17.57 9.15 13.88
C GLU A 324 -16.15 9.70 13.84
N GLY A 325 -15.40 9.31 12.81
CA GLY A 325 -14.02 9.73 12.60
C GLY A 325 -13.89 11.24 12.43
N CYS A 326 -14.74 11.87 11.63
CA CYS A 326 -14.79 13.33 11.44
C CYS A 326 -15.18 14.05 12.71
N LEU A 327 -16.28 13.61 13.33
CA LEU A 327 -16.80 14.23 14.57
C LEU A 327 -15.75 14.21 15.69
N LYS A 328 -15.07 13.08 15.86
CA LYS A 328 -14.04 12.92 16.92
C LYS A 328 -12.82 13.84 16.71
N ARG A 329 -12.38 14.05 15.46
CA ARG A 329 -11.14 14.77 15.14
C ARG A 329 -11.34 16.27 14.91
N THR A 330 -12.46 16.65 14.32
CA THR A 330 -12.72 18.04 13.95
C THR A 330 -13.91 18.66 14.69
N GLY A 331 -14.74 17.86 15.38
CA GLY A 331 -16.00 18.32 15.94
C GLY A 331 -17.11 18.56 14.90
N ILE A 332 -16.86 18.28 13.60
CA ILE A 332 -17.78 18.53 12.50
C ILE A 332 -18.58 17.27 12.16
N ASP A 333 -19.89 17.38 12.14
CA ASP A 333 -20.80 16.35 11.61
C ASP A 333 -20.95 16.53 10.10
N LEU A 334 -20.33 15.64 9.33
CA LEU A 334 -20.32 15.71 7.85
C LEU A 334 -21.71 15.62 7.21
N ARG A 335 -22.74 15.18 7.97
CA ARG A 335 -24.16 15.17 7.52
C ARG A 335 -24.79 16.56 7.56
N LYS A 336 -24.16 17.53 8.22
CA LYS A 336 -24.70 18.88 8.46
C LYS A 336 -23.86 19.99 7.90
N SER A 337 -22.57 19.75 7.72
CA SER A 337 -21.62 20.78 7.31
C SER A 337 -20.46 20.19 6.50
N PRO A 338 -19.92 20.95 5.56
CA PRO A 338 -18.71 20.56 4.83
C PRO A 338 -17.53 20.32 5.77
N ILE A 339 -16.69 19.33 5.45
CA ILE A 339 -15.48 18.99 6.20
C ILE A 339 -14.24 19.46 5.46
N PRO A 340 -13.16 19.91 6.15
CA PRO A 340 -11.92 20.31 5.50
C PRO A 340 -11.13 19.07 5.01
N VAL A 341 -10.67 19.09 3.77
CA VAL A 341 -9.91 17.98 3.16
C VAL A 341 -8.70 18.50 2.40
N THR A 342 -7.62 17.69 2.39
CA THR A 342 -6.37 17.99 1.71
C THR A 342 -5.80 16.71 1.07
N PRO A 343 -5.02 16.81 -0.02
CA PRO A 343 -4.33 15.65 -0.58
C PRO A 343 -3.29 15.09 0.40
N MET A 344 -3.32 13.77 0.61
CA MET A 344 -2.36 13.05 1.47
C MET A 344 -1.71 11.90 0.69
N GLN A 345 -0.43 11.63 0.99
CA GLN A 345 0.18 10.42 0.44
C GLN A 345 -0.67 9.20 0.78
N HIS A 346 -0.87 8.29 -0.19
CA HIS A 346 -1.82 7.19 -0.01
C HIS A 346 -1.31 5.84 -0.51
N TYR A 347 -0.65 5.78 -1.67
CA TYR A 347 -0.22 4.55 -2.28
C TYR A 347 1.06 4.72 -3.09
N SER A 348 1.90 3.68 -3.13
CA SER A 348 3.11 3.60 -3.97
C SER A 348 2.86 2.64 -5.12
N CYS A 349 2.86 3.14 -6.38
CA CYS A 349 2.69 2.27 -7.55
C CYS A 349 3.98 1.54 -7.91
N GLY A 350 5.12 2.07 -7.49
CA GLY A 350 6.44 1.48 -7.63
C GLY A 350 6.91 0.74 -6.39
N GLY A 351 8.06 0.07 -6.50
CA GLY A 351 8.66 -0.73 -5.45
C GLY A 351 9.67 -1.74 -6.00
N ILE A 352 9.71 -2.93 -5.42
CA ILE A 352 10.56 -4.04 -5.85
C ILE A 352 10.03 -4.56 -7.18
N TRP A 353 10.87 -4.54 -8.23
CA TRP A 353 10.50 -5.13 -9.51
C TRP A 353 10.23 -6.63 -9.36
N THR A 354 9.15 -7.11 -9.99
CA THR A 354 8.80 -8.53 -10.02
C THR A 354 8.33 -8.96 -11.40
N ASP A 355 8.48 -10.24 -11.66
CA ASP A 355 7.86 -10.92 -12.81
C ASP A 355 6.37 -11.22 -12.54
N GLU A 356 5.74 -11.91 -13.48
CA GLU A 356 4.33 -12.30 -13.43
C GLU A 356 3.97 -13.30 -12.32
N PHE A 357 4.95 -13.82 -11.59
CA PHE A 357 4.79 -14.72 -10.45
C PHE A 357 5.17 -14.06 -9.11
N GLY A 358 5.47 -12.77 -9.12
CA GLY A 358 5.95 -12.08 -7.93
C GLY A 358 7.39 -12.40 -7.55
N LEU A 359 8.16 -13.09 -8.41
CA LEU A 359 9.59 -13.34 -8.19
C LEU A 359 10.37 -12.06 -8.54
N SER A 360 11.24 -11.62 -7.64
CA SER A 360 12.10 -10.46 -7.86
C SER A 360 13.26 -10.78 -8.82
N SER A 361 14.15 -9.82 -9.07
CA SER A 361 15.40 -10.04 -9.81
C SER A 361 16.39 -10.98 -9.09
N LEU A 362 16.08 -11.40 -7.85
CA LEU A 362 16.91 -12.31 -7.08
C LEU A 362 16.21 -13.67 -6.89
N ASN A 363 16.99 -14.74 -7.01
CA ASN A 363 16.47 -16.09 -6.80
C ASN A 363 15.90 -16.28 -5.37
N ASN A 364 14.75 -16.93 -5.27
CA ASN A 364 14.08 -17.25 -4.01
C ASN A 364 13.65 -16.02 -3.18
N LEU A 365 13.65 -14.81 -3.77
CA LEU A 365 13.10 -13.59 -3.18
C LEU A 365 11.86 -13.16 -3.95
N TYR A 366 10.72 -13.21 -3.28
CA TYR A 366 9.44 -12.76 -3.83
C TYR A 366 9.04 -11.42 -3.22
N ALA A 367 8.27 -10.63 -3.97
CA ALA A 367 7.59 -9.44 -3.45
C ALA A 367 6.14 -9.43 -3.95
N VAL A 368 5.19 -9.15 -3.04
CA VAL A 368 3.75 -9.13 -3.33
C VAL A 368 3.05 -7.98 -2.62
N GLY A 369 2.00 -7.46 -3.23
CA GLY A 369 1.27 -6.28 -2.75
C GLY A 369 2.08 -5.00 -2.90
N GLU A 370 1.75 -3.96 -2.16
CA GLU A 370 2.23 -2.59 -2.38
C GLU A 370 3.76 -2.39 -2.33
N CYS A 371 4.53 -3.29 -1.74
CA CYS A 371 5.99 -3.20 -1.81
C CYS A 371 6.57 -3.65 -3.15
N ALA A 372 5.77 -4.27 -4.03
CA ALA A 372 6.15 -4.75 -5.34
C ALA A 372 5.78 -3.76 -6.44
N SER A 373 6.61 -3.66 -7.48
CA SER A 373 6.27 -3.02 -8.75
C SER A 373 6.02 -4.11 -9.79
N THR A 374 4.76 -4.54 -9.91
CA THR A 374 4.31 -5.58 -10.85
C THR A 374 4.07 -5.04 -12.25
N GLY A 375 3.83 -3.73 -12.38
CA GLY A 375 3.36 -3.09 -13.60
C GLY A 375 1.83 -3.02 -13.71
N PHE A 376 1.07 -3.54 -12.75
CA PHE A 376 -0.39 -3.52 -12.77
C PHE A 376 -0.97 -2.10 -12.70
N HIS A 377 -0.38 -1.22 -11.91
CA HIS A 377 -0.91 0.12 -11.67
C HIS A 377 -0.41 1.18 -12.66
N GLY A 378 0.61 0.90 -13.44
CA GLY A 378 1.22 1.93 -14.28
C GLY A 378 1.65 3.16 -13.47
N ALA A 379 1.41 4.34 -14.00
CA ALA A 379 1.79 5.60 -13.35
C ALA A 379 0.75 6.16 -12.37
N ASN A 380 -0.38 5.45 -12.13
CA ASN A 380 -1.41 5.86 -11.17
C ASN A 380 -2.39 4.70 -10.94
N ARG A 381 -2.62 4.34 -9.69
CA ARG A 381 -3.48 3.22 -9.32
C ARG A 381 -4.97 3.58 -9.45
N LEU A 382 -5.72 2.74 -10.16
CA LEU A 382 -7.19 2.79 -10.14
C LEU A 382 -7.68 2.43 -8.72
N ALA A 383 -8.71 3.12 -8.25
CA ALA A 383 -9.29 2.89 -6.93
C ALA A 383 -9.67 1.41 -6.74
N SER A 384 -9.54 0.89 -5.52
CA SER A 384 -9.89 -0.50 -5.12
C SER A 384 -9.15 -1.64 -5.84
N ASN A 385 -8.14 -1.35 -6.68
CA ASN A 385 -7.26 -2.35 -7.31
C ASN A 385 -6.13 -2.86 -6.39
N SER A 386 -5.80 -2.17 -5.29
CA SER A 386 -4.65 -2.56 -4.44
C SER A 386 -4.87 -3.87 -3.68
N LEU A 387 -6.06 -4.06 -3.10
CA LEU A 387 -6.37 -5.31 -2.39
C LEU A 387 -6.51 -6.47 -3.39
N LEU A 388 -7.06 -6.20 -4.59
CA LEU A 388 -7.12 -7.17 -5.68
C LEU A 388 -5.73 -7.65 -6.10
N GLU A 389 -4.80 -6.72 -6.36
CA GLU A 389 -3.41 -7.07 -6.67
C GLU A 389 -2.80 -7.93 -5.57
N GLY A 390 -2.99 -7.50 -4.31
CA GLY A 390 -2.41 -8.19 -3.16
C GLY A 390 -2.78 -9.66 -3.09
N ILE A 391 -4.07 -10.00 -3.25
CA ILE A 391 -4.52 -11.40 -3.21
C ILE A 391 -4.17 -12.17 -4.48
N CYS A 392 -4.30 -11.58 -5.67
CA CYS A 392 -4.00 -12.26 -6.93
C CYS A 392 -2.52 -12.59 -7.08
N MET A 393 -1.64 -11.62 -6.83
CA MET A 393 -0.21 -11.83 -6.88
C MET A 393 0.28 -12.80 -5.79
N ALA A 394 -0.34 -12.77 -4.61
CA ALA A 394 -0.10 -13.75 -3.56
C ALA A 394 -0.40 -15.19 -4.02
N ASN A 395 -1.50 -15.41 -4.75
CA ASN A 395 -1.84 -16.72 -5.32
C ASN A 395 -0.80 -17.19 -6.34
N PHE A 396 -0.41 -16.31 -7.28
CA PHE A 396 0.59 -16.64 -8.30
C PHE A 396 1.95 -16.95 -7.67
N ALA A 397 2.37 -16.13 -6.69
CA ALA A 397 3.62 -16.31 -5.98
C ALA A 397 3.65 -17.60 -5.14
N ALA A 398 2.57 -17.92 -4.43
CA ALA A 398 2.48 -19.14 -3.63
C ALA A 398 2.59 -20.41 -4.48
N ARG A 399 1.89 -20.45 -5.62
CA ARG A 399 1.97 -21.58 -6.56
C ARG A 399 3.36 -21.73 -7.18
N HIS A 400 3.97 -20.61 -7.61
CA HIS A 400 5.31 -20.62 -8.18
C HIS A 400 6.36 -21.01 -7.13
N SER A 401 6.26 -20.47 -5.92
CA SER A 401 7.11 -20.82 -4.78
C SER A 401 7.11 -22.33 -4.51
N LEU A 402 5.93 -22.93 -4.37
CA LEU A 402 5.79 -24.39 -4.17
C LEU A 402 6.38 -25.22 -5.30
N ALA A 403 6.23 -24.79 -6.55
CA ALA A 403 6.78 -25.50 -7.70
C ALA A 403 8.31 -25.40 -7.80
N LYS A 404 8.89 -24.28 -7.34
CA LYS A 404 10.33 -23.99 -7.42
C LYS A 404 11.13 -24.37 -6.19
N LEU A 405 10.45 -24.47 -5.04
CA LEU A 405 11.14 -24.74 -3.77
C LEU A 405 11.88 -26.07 -3.85
N ARG A 406 13.18 -26.00 -3.64
CA ARG A 406 14.08 -27.16 -3.49
C ARG A 406 14.75 -27.00 -2.14
N VAL A 407 14.27 -27.74 -1.16
CA VAL A 407 14.83 -27.74 0.19
C VAL A 407 15.87 -28.84 0.28
N PRO A 408 17.14 -28.54 0.55
CA PRO A 408 18.10 -29.54 0.95
C PRO A 408 17.60 -30.20 2.26
N LYS A 409 17.71 -31.52 2.37
CA LYS A 409 17.23 -32.28 3.54
C LYS A 409 17.84 -31.84 4.88
N ASP A 410 18.94 -31.09 4.85
CA ASP A 410 19.68 -30.62 6.02
C ASP A 410 19.83 -29.09 6.00
N LEU A 411 18.72 -28.35 6.10
CA LEU A 411 18.73 -26.91 6.39
C LEU A 411 19.14 -26.65 7.86
N THR A 412 20.21 -27.27 8.32
CA THR A 412 20.81 -26.97 9.62
C THR A 412 21.83 -25.86 9.45
N HIS A 413 21.39 -24.66 9.13
CA HIS A 413 22.26 -23.50 9.12
C HIS A 413 22.32 -22.94 10.55
N SER A 414 23.48 -23.00 11.18
CA SER A 414 23.72 -22.20 12.39
C SER A 414 23.80 -20.74 11.97
N PRO A 415 22.91 -19.88 12.46
CA PRO A 415 22.90 -18.47 12.05
C PRO A 415 24.25 -17.82 12.36
N SER A 416 24.69 -16.94 11.47
CA SER A 416 25.89 -16.14 11.67
C SER A 416 25.76 -15.29 12.95
N LYS A 417 26.89 -14.88 13.54
CA LYS A 417 26.84 -13.93 14.65
C LYS A 417 26.11 -12.66 14.17
N PRO A 418 25.07 -12.22 14.90
CA PRO A 418 24.30 -11.04 14.47
C PRO A 418 25.20 -9.80 14.40
N GLU A 419 25.24 -9.18 13.25
CA GLU A 419 25.88 -7.90 13.03
C GLU A 419 24.78 -6.87 12.71
N LEU A 420 24.66 -5.85 13.53
CA LEU A 420 23.62 -4.83 13.38
C LEU A 420 23.86 -3.98 12.13
N PRO A 421 22.79 -3.55 11.44
CA PRO A 421 22.93 -2.62 10.34
C PRO A 421 23.47 -1.28 10.84
N LYS A 422 24.26 -0.61 10.01
CA LYS A 422 24.66 0.78 10.26
C LYS A 422 23.47 1.68 10.18
N VAL A 423 23.31 2.53 11.18
CA VAL A 423 22.21 3.49 11.28
C VAL A 423 22.76 4.88 11.64
N TYR A 424 21.99 5.92 11.28
CA TYR A 424 22.42 7.30 11.40
C TYR A 424 21.46 8.11 12.25
N GLN A 425 22.02 9.08 12.96
CA GLN A 425 21.22 10.06 13.70
C GLN A 425 20.68 11.09 12.70
N LEU A 426 19.38 11.07 12.46
CA LEU A 426 18.68 11.88 11.46
C LEU A 426 17.40 12.46 12.05
N ASN A 427 16.95 13.57 11.47
CA ASN A 427 15.69 14.23 11.83
C ASN A 427 14.58 13.81 10.85
N LYS A 428 13.69 12.89 11.26
CA LYS A 428 12.60 12.39 10.40
C LYS A 428 11.67 13.49 9.88
N PRO A 429 11.17 14.45 10.70
CA PRO A 429 10.35 15.57 10.21
C PRO A 429 11.01 16.38 9.09
N GLU A 430 12.32 16.61 9.18
CA GLU A 430 13.08 17.32 8.15
C GLU A 430 13.12 16.54 6.84
N LEU A 431 13.37 15.22 6.89
CA LEU A 431 13.35 14.35 5.71
C LEU A 431 11.96 14.33 5.06
N GLN A 432 10.90 14.20 5.87
CA GLN A 432 9.52 14.21 5.40
C GLN A 432 9.17 15.53 4.70
N LYS A 433 9.54 16.64 5.28
CA LYS A 433 9.29 17.98 4.71
C LYS A 433 9.99 18.13 3.36
N ILE A 434 11.29 17.81 3.28
CA ILE A 434 12.05 17.90 2.02
C ILE A 434 11.39 17.06 0.93
N LEU A 435 11.02 15.81 1.24
CA LEU A 435 10.39 14.92 0.26
C LEU A 435 9.00 15.41 -0.15
N THR A 436 8.18 15.88 0.79
CA THR A 436 6.83 16.39 0.51
C THR A 436 6.87 17.63 -0.39
N GLU A 437 7.79 18.56 -0.13
CA GLU A 437 7.97 19.77 -0.93
C GLU A 437 8.53 19.45 -2.34
N ALA A 438 9.42 18.46 -2.47
CA ALA A 438 10.04 18.09 -3.74
C ALA A 438 9.18 17.19 -4.60
N ALA A 439 8.59 16.12 -4.01
CA ALA A 439 7.89 15.05 -4.72
C ALA A 439 6.39 14.94 -4.38
N GLY A 440 5.76 16.05 -3.99
CA GLY A 440 4.33 16.13 -3.71
C GLY A 440 3.45 16.00 -4.96
N VAL A 441 2.20 16.50 -4.85
CA VAL A 441 1.17 16.39 -5.90
C VAL A 441 1.58 17.07 -7.22
N VAL A 442 2.18 18.25 -7.13
CA VAL A 442 2.69 19.04 -8.26
C VAL A 442 4.19 19.26 -8.05
N ARG A 443 4.98 18.88 -9.01
CA ARG A 443 6.44 18.86 -8.93
C ARG A 443 7.06 19.89 -9.87
N LYS A 444 8.24 20.38 -9.51
CA LYS A 444 9.09 21.20 -10.39
C LYS A 444 10.46 20.55 -10.48
N LYS A 445 11.08 20.54 -11.66
CA LYS A 445 12.45 20.01 -11.82
C LYS A 445 13.44 20.65 -10.83
N SER A 446 13.31 21.96 -10.60
CA SER A 446 14.14 22.67 -9.63
C SER A 446 13.90 22.20 -8.18
N SER A 447 12.64 21.97 -7.79
CA SER A 447 12.31 21.46 -6.45
C SER A 447 12.80 20.04 -6.24
N LEU A 448 12.66 19.16 -7.25
CA LEU A 448 13.20 17.80 -7.23
C LEU A 448 14.72 17.82 -7.06
N GLN A 449 15.43 18.67 -7.83
CA GLN A 449 16.90 18.81 -7.76
C GLN A 449 17.35 19.34 -6.40
N ASN A 450 16.72 20.42 -5.92
CA ASN A 450 17.04 21.01 -4.62
C ASN A 450 16.81 20.01 -3.46
N GLY A 451 15.68 19.28 -3.51
CA GLY A 451 15.39 18.24 -2.51
C GLY A 451 16.41 17.10 -2.54
N TYR A 452 16.80 16.64 -3.73
CA TYR A 452 17.82 15.61 -3.89
C TYR A 452 19.18 16.07 -3.31
N GLU A 453 19.64 17.26 -3.64
CA GLU A 453 20.89 17.83 -3.12
C GLU A 453 20.86 18.04 -1.60
N ALA A 454 19.72 18.48 -1.07
CA ALA A 454 19.55 18.62 0.38
C ALA A 454 19.67 17.27 1.09
N LEU A 455 18.99 16.21 0.59
CA LEU A 455 19.08 14.86 1.15
C LEU A 455 20.48 14.26 1.01
N LEU A 456 21.18 14.49 -0.12
CA LEU A 456 22.58 14.08 -0.28
C LEU A 456 23.48 14.77 0.75
N THR A 457 23.27 16.06 0.99
CA THR A 457 24.04 16.81 2.00
C THR A 457 23.79 16.23 3.40
N ILE A 458 22.56 15.87 3.73
CA ILE A 458 22.23 15.19 4.98
C ILE A 458 22.94 13.83 5.05
N GLN A 459 22.92 13.03 3.97
CA GLN A 459 23.57 11.73 3.91
C GLN A 459 25.09 11.81 4.13
N ILE A 460 25.76 12.78 3.49
CA ILE A 460 27.22 12.97 3.60
C ILE A 460 27.62 13.40 5.02
N ASN A 461 26.80 14.20 5.68
CA ASN A 461 27.08 14.71 7.02
C ASN A 461 26.51 13.81 8.15
N ALA A 462 25.79 12.74 7.80
CA ALA A 462 25.15 11.85 8.75
C ALA A 462 26.20 11.13 9.63
N LYS A 463 25.97 11.16 10.93
CA LYS A 463 26.85 10.48 11.91
C LYS A 463 26.26 9.12 12.25
N GLU A 464 27.09 8.09 12.13
CA GLU A 464 26.72 6.74 12.60
C GLU A 464 26.43 6.79 14.11
N THR A 465 25.38 6.08 14.54
CA THR A 465 24.93 6.05 15.93
C THR A 465 24.71 4.59 16.37
N PRO A 466 24.72 4.29 17.67
CA PRO A 466 24.27 2.99 18.15
C PRO A 466 22.88 2.65 17.61
N PHE A 467 22.67 1.38 17.33
CA PHE A 467 21.40 0.91 16.77
C PHE A 467 20.22 1.23 17.70
N THR A 468 19.25 1.94 17.15
CA THR A 468 17.87 2.06 17.67
C THR A 468 16.92 1.83 16.53
N LEU A 469 15.67 1.45 16.82
CA LEU A 469 14.64 1.30 15.81
C LEU A 469 14.37 2.62 15.07
N GLU A 470 14.34 3.72 15.79
CA GLU A 470 14.15 5.06 15.22
C GLU A 470 15.28 5.43 14.26
N ALA A 471 16.53 5.21 14.64
CA ALA A 471 17.68 5.48 13.77
C ALA A 471 17.65 4.58 12.52
N PHE A 472 17.19 3.33 12.64
CA PHE A 472 16.98 2.44 11.50
C PHE A 472 15.88 2.97 10.56
N GLU A 473 14.71 3.34 11.09
CA GLU A 473 13.61 3.92 10.31
C GLU A 473 14.03 5.21 9.57
N ASN A 474 14.78 6.07 10.25
CA ASN A 474 15.25 7.31 9.66
C ASN A 474 16.30 7.05 8.57
N THR A 475 17.16 6.04 8.76
CA THR A 475 18.12 5.59 7.73
C THR A 475 17.38 5.04 6.50
N VAL A 476 16.34 4.23 6.70
CA VAL A 476 15.47 3.76 5.62
C VAL A 476 14.82 4.93 4.89
N ALA A 477 14.26 5.88 5.65
CA ALA A 477 13.57 7.05 5.10
C ALA A 477 14.51 7.90 4.22
N LEU A 478 15.72 8.20 4.67
CA LEU A 478 16.69 8.96 3.88
C LEU A 478 17.02 8.27 2.55
N ASN A 479 17.34 6.96 2.59
CA ASN A 479 17.73 6.23 1.38
C ASN A 479 16.57 6.12 0.38
N LEU A 480 15.36 5.79 0.84
CA LEU A 480 14.20 5.69 -0.05
C LEU A 480 13.79 7.05 -0.61
N SER A 481 13.90 8.13 0.16
CA SER A 481 13.64 9.49 -0.33
C SER A 481 14.60 9.88 -1.46
N LEU A 482 15.89 9.54 -1.33
CA LEU A 482 16.87 9.73 -2.40
C LEU A 482 16.50 8.94 -3.66
N PHE A 483 16.13 7.66 -3.55
CA PHE A 483 15.73 6.84 -4.70
C PHE A 483 14.45 7.35 -5.37
N ILE A 484 13.46 7.84 -4.59
CA ILE A 484 12.25 8.47 -5.14
C ILE A 484 12.60 9.72 -5.96
N LEU A 485 13.47 10.59 -5.43
CA LEU A 485 13.86 11.82 -6.13
C LEU A 485 14.74 11.53 -7.35
N GLU A 486 15.65 10.55 -7.26
CA GLU A 486 16.47 10.10 -8.40
C GLU A 486 15.59 9.55 -9.53
N ASP A 487 14.63 8.68 -9.23
CA ASP A 487 13.68 8.17 -10.21
C ASP A 487 12.79 9.29 -10.78
N ALA A 488 12.35 10.25 -9.94
CA ALA A 488 11.56 11.39 -10.41
C ALA A 488 12.36 12.31 -11.34
N LEU A 489 13.64 12.56 -11.05
CA LEU A 489 14.54 13.37 -11.87
C LEU A 489 14.86 12.69 -13.22
N SER A 490 14.81 11.37 -13.30
CA SER A 490 15.01 10.60 -14.54
C SER A 490 13.85 10.75 -15.53
N LYS A 491 12.71 11.28 -15.10
CA LYS A 491 11.49 11.43 -15.91
C LYS A 491 11.33 12.88 -16.37
N ASP A 492 11.47 13.10 -17.67
CA ASP A 492 11.45 14.46 -18.26
C ASP A 492 10.06 15.00 -18.53
N THR A 493 9.04 14.16 -18.54
CA THR A 493 7.66 14.52 -18.90
C THR A 493 6.67 14.09 -17.82
N SER A 494 5.56 14.82 -17.72
CA SER A 494 4.46 14.46 -16.85
C SER A 494 3.82 13.15 -17.30
N ILE A 495 3.58 12.24 -16.34
CA ILE A 495 2.88 10.98 -16.55
C ILE A 495 2.17 10.53 -15.27
N GLY A 496 0.85 10.38 -15.32
CA GLY A 496 0.03 9.97 -14.18
C GLY A 496 0.24 10.87 -12.96
N VAL A 497 0.65 10.26 -11.86
CA VAL A 497 0.92 10.97 -10.58
C VAL A 497 2.28 11.71 -10.58
N HIS A 498 3.16 11.45 -11.53
CA HIS A 498 4.35 12.26 -11.73
C HIS A 498 3.99 13.45 -12.63
N TYR A 499 3.53 14.54 -12.02
CA TYR A 499 3.13 15.75 -12.72
C TYR A 499 4.15 16.87 -12.51
N LEU A 500 4.77 17.30 -13.62
CA LEU A 500 5.71 18.42 -13.65
C LEU A 500 4.96 19.70 -14.03
N GLU A 501 4.99 20.70 -13.16
CA GLU A 501 4.52 22.05 -13.51
C GLU A 501 5.43 22.60 -14.61
N GLU A 502 4.89 22.83 -15.81
CA GLU A 502 5.60 23.48 -16.89
C GLU A 502 5.94 24.91 -16.41
N GLY A 503 7.23 25.24 -16.33
CA GLY A 503 7.63 26.60 -16.09
C GLY A 503 7.07 27.46 -17.23
N ILE A 504 6.33 28.51 -16.91
CA ILE A 504 6.05 29.58 -17.86
C ILE A 504 7.46 30.04 -18.28
N LEU A 505 7.86 29.68 -19.51
CA LEU A 505 9.01 30.29 -20.15
C LEU A 505 8.68 31.78 -20.23
N GLY A 506 9.24 32.56 -19.29
CA GLY A 506 9.11 34.00 -19.24
C GLY A 506 9.82 34.69 -20.41
#